data_927f765dde43b78864672c0db208efdc
#
_entry.id   927f765dde43b78864672c0db208efdc
#
_cell.length_a   1.000
_cell.length_b   1.000
_cell.length_c   1.000
_cell.angle_alpha   90.00
_cell.angle_beta   90.00
_cell.angle_gamma   90.00
#
_symmetry.space_group_name_H-M   'P 1'
#
loop_
_entity.id
_entity.type
_entity.pdbx_description
1 polymer ?
#
loop_
_entity_poly.entity_id
_entity_poly.type
_entity_poly.pdbx_seq_one_letter_code
_entity_poly.pdbx_strand_id
1 'polypeptide(L)' 'MLAQWTAEIIGEMHLIHVTAKQLAAVVGWDPRYLSTVLNGHRAPKGAEEKLREALKTFKN' A
#
# COMPACT_ATOMS: atom_id res chain seq x y z
N MET A 1 2.74 16.34 2.53
CA MET A 1 2.90 15.56 3.79
C MET A 1 2.16 14.24 3.67
N LEU A 2 2.82 13.14 4.03
CA LEU A 2 2.19 11.83 3.99
C LEU A 2 1.21 11.67 5.14
N ALA A 3 0.10 11.01 4.88
CA ALA A 3 -0.78 10.59 5.97
C ALA A 3 -0.07 9.53 6.82
N GLN A 4 -0.38 9.49 8.10
CA GLN A 4 0.27 8.55 9.01
C GLN A 4 0.09 7.10 8.55
N TRP A 5 -1.09 6.75 8.05
CA TRP A 5 -1.35 5.38 7.64
C TRP A 5 -0.50 4.96 6.43
N THR A 6 -0.14 5.90 5.54
CA THR A 6 0.72 5.56 4.40
C THR A 6 2.12 5.22 4.89
N ALA A 7 2.64 5.96 5.86
CA ALA A 7 3.93 5.65 6.45
C ALA A 7 3.92 4.28 7.12
N GLU A 8 2.82 3.95 7.79
CA GLU A 8 2.67 2.63 8.43
C GLU A 8 2.66 1.51 7.40
N ILE A 9 1.96 1.71 6.28
CA ILE A 9 1.92 0.72 5.20
C ILE A 9 3.31 0.51 4.62
N ILE A 10 4.02 1.59 4.34
CA ILE A 10 5.38 1.51 3.80
C ILE A 10 6.31 0.76 4.75
N GLY A 11 6.24 1.07 6.04
CA GLY A 11 7.04 0.39 7.06
C GLY A 11 6.73 -1.10 7.11
N GLU A 12 5.47 -1.46 7.04
CA GLU A 12 5.03 -2.85 7.03
C GLU A 12 5.56 -3.59 5.80
N MET A 13 5.49 -2.94 4.62
CA MET A 13 6.03 -3.52 3.40
C MET A 13 7.51 -3.85 3.54
N HIS A 14 8.28 -2.96 4.17
CA HIS A 14 9.70 -3.21 4.42
C HIS A 14 9.92 -4.39 5.35
N LEU A 15 9.12 -4.48 6.41
CA LEU A 15 9.26 -5.55 7.38
C LEU A 15 9.00 -6.93 6.79
N ILE A 16 8.04 -7.04 5.87
CA ILE A 16 7.68 -8.33 5.29
C ILE A 16 8.23 -8.50 3.87
N HIS A 17 9.10 -7.59 3.43
CA HIS A 17 9.80 -7.68 2.14
C HIS A 17 8.83 -7.73 0.95
N VAL A 18 7.79 -6.90 0.98
CA VAL A 18 6.83 -6.78 -0.10
C VAL A 18 7.12 -5.54 -0.91
N THR A 19 7.18 -5.67 -2.23
CA THR A 19 7.39 -4.53 -3.12
C THR A 19 6.06 -3.89 -3.49
N ALA A 20 6.12 -2.64 -3.96
CA ALA A 20 4.92 -1.95 -4.44
C ALA A 20 4.27 -2.71 -5.59
N LYS A 21 5.09 -3.30 -6.46
CA LYS A 21 4.57 -4.08 -7.58
C LYS A 21 3.77 -5.28 -7.09
N GLN A 22 4.28 -5.99 -6.10
CA GLN A 22 3.58 -7.13 -5.52
C GLN A 22 2.27 -6.72 -4.85
N LEU A 23 2.32 -5.65 -4.07
CA LEU A 23 1.13 -5.17 -3.38
C LEU A 23 0.07 -4.70 -4.36
N ALA A 24 0.49 -3.95 -5.40
CA ALA A 24 -0.43 -3.47 -6.42
C ALA A 24 -1.13 -4.62 -7.12
N ALA A 25 -0.41 -5.71 -7.41
CA ALA A 25 -0.99 -6.87 -8.06
C ALA A 25 -2.13 -7.47 -7.23
N VAL A 26 -1.95 -7.55 -5.92
CA VAL A 26 -2.98 -8.10 -5.03
C VAL A 26 -4.18 -7.16 -4.93
N VAL A 27 -3.93 -5.85 -4.85
CA VAL A 27 -5.00 -4.86 -4.74
C VAL A 27 -5.74 -4.70 -6.07
N GLY A 28 -5.07 -4.99 -7.19
CA GLY A 28 -5.64 -4.80 -8.51
C GLY A 28 -5.41 -3.41 -9.05
N TRP A 29 -4.38 -2.73 -8.57
CA TRP A 29 -4.00 -1.39 -9.02
C TRP A 29 -2.74 -1.43 -9.87
N ASP A 30 -2.57 -0.40 -10.71
CA ASP A 30 -1.31 -0.19 -11.40
C ASP A 30 -0.25 0.20 -10.36
N PRO A 31 1.00 -0.33 -10.45
CA PRO A 31 2.05 0.04 -9.50
C PRO A 31 2.30 1.54 -9.40
N ARG A 32 2.14 2.28 -10.51
CA ARG A 32 2.30 3.73 -10.49
C ARG A 32 1.21 4.40 -9.67
N TYR A 33 -0.01 3.89 -9.78
CA TYR A 33 -1.12 4.42 -9.00
C TYR A 33 -0.89 4.18 -7.51
N LEU A 34 -0.46 2.97 -7.15
CA LEU A 34 -0.14 2.65 -5.76
C LEU A 34 0.95 3.57 -5.23
N SER A 35 2.00 3.80 -6.01
CA SER A 35 3.07 4.70 -5.61
C SER A 35 2.53 6.11 -5.35
N THR A 36 1.64 6.59 -6.20
CA THR A 36 1.01 7.89 -6.04
C THR A 36 0.24 7.98 -4.73
N VAL A 37 -0.49 6.92 -4.39
CA VAL A 37 -1.25 6.85 -3.14
C VAL A 37 -0.31 6.84 -1.94
N LEU A 38 0.73 6.02 -1.99
CA LEU A 38 1.68 5.91 -0.89
C LEU A 38 2.48 7.20 -0.67
N ASN A 39 2.69 7.97 -1.75
CA ASN A 39 3.41 9.24 -1.65
C ASN A 39 2.49 10.41 -1.25
N GLY A 40 1.22 10.13 -1.00
CA GLY A 40 0.29 11.14 -0.51
C GLY A 40 -0.30 12.04 -1.58
N HIS A 41 -0.09 11.73 -2.85
CA HIS A 41 -0.63 12.55 -3.95
C HIS A 41 -2.08 12.21 -4.26
N ARG A 42 -2.54 11.03 -3.86
CA ARG A 42 -3.92 10.62 -4.02
C ARG A 42 -4.40 9.93 -2.76
N ALA A 43 -5.67 10.11 -2.43
CA ALA A 43 -6.26 9.50 -1.25
C ALA A 43 -7.64 8.95 -1.61
N PRO A 44 -7.70 7.88 -2.41
CA PRO A 44 -8.99 7.31 -2.77
C PRO A 44 -9.69 6.76 -1.53
N LYS A 45 -11.02 6.81 -1.56
CA LYS A 45 -11.82 6.33 -0.45
C LYS A 45 -11.58 4.84 -0.24
N GLY A 46 -11.31 4.46 1.00
CA GLY A 46 -11.08 3.06 1.34
C GLY A 46 -9.69 2.54 1.00
N ALA A 47 -8.77 3.43 0.58
CA ALA A 47 -7.41 3.01 0.20
C ALA A 47 -6.69 2.34 1.35
N GLU A 48 -6.77 2.91 2.55
CA GLU A 48 -6.10 2.34 3.71
C GLU A 48 -6.58 0.91 3.98
N GLU A 49 -7.88 0.71 3.98
CA GLU A 49 -8.45 -0.61 4.25
C GLU A 49 -8.03 -1.63 3.21
N LYS A 50 -8.06 -1.22 1.93
CA LYS A 50 -7.66 -2.12 0.85
C LYS A 50 -6.21 -2.53 0.97
N LEU A 51 -5.33 -1.59 1.28
CA LEU A 51 -3.91 -1.88 1.39
C LEU A 51 -3.62 -2.74 2.61
N ARG A 52 -4.29 -2.49 3.74
CA ARG A 52 -4.11 -3.32 4.92
C ARG A 52 -4.58 -4.75 4.69
N GLU A 53 -5.70 -4.92 4.00
CA GLU A 53 -6.20 -6.25 3.65
C GLU A 53 -5.23 -6.98 2.71
N ALA A 54 -4.69 -6.27 1.72
CA ALA A 54 -3.74 -6.86 0.80
C ALA A 54 -2.48 -7.31 1.52
N LEU A 55 -2.00 -6.51 2.47
CA LEU A 55 -0.82 -6.88 3.25
C LEU A 55 -1.02 -8.16 4.05
N LYS A 56 -2.22 -8.39 4.54
CA LYS A 56 -2.51 -9.63 5.29
C LYS A 56 -2.25 -10.87 4.44
N THR A 57 -2.44 -10.76 3.13
CA THR A 57 -2.19 -11.87 2.21
C THR A 57 -0.73 -12.32 2.27
N PHE A 58 0.19 -11.38 2.49
CA PHE A 58 1.62 -11.67 2.51
C PHE A 58 2.13 -12.09 3.87
N LYS A 59 1.33 -11.98 4.92
CA LYS A 59 1.76 -12.25 6.30
C LYS A 59 1.57 -13.70 6.73
N ASN A 60 0.94 -14.49 5.95
CA ASN A 60 0.66 -15.89 6.31
C ASN A 60 1.85 -16.80 6.13
#